data_a3e50df0da1fdac3a27b5f08b1e133c4
#
_entry.id   a3e50df0da1fdac3a27b5f08b1e133c4
#
_cell.length_a   1.000
_cell.length_b   1.000
_cell.length_c   1.000
_cell.angle_alpha   90.00
_cell.angle_beta   90.00
_cell.angle_gamma   90.00
#
_symmetry.space_group_name_H-M   'P 1'
#
loop_
_entity.id
_entity.type
_entity.pdbx_description
1 polymer ?
#
loop_
_entity_poly.entity_id
_entity_poly.type
_entity_poly.pdbx_seq_one_letter_code
_entity_poly.pdbx_strand_id
1 'polypeptide(L)'
;MSRSALRFAAGRWNLAGISVISFAHGASDFYSGIVPLVIFYDVSRAGLAPWYQGALALAWYLTSSIVQPIFGAYGDRRGRWWFLPASVGLTVVAVSFAGTTASFGVLAGCIVAGGLGSAIMHPEAGRYTAMLGGARRTSAISIFQIGGQVGYGLGPAIIGLLLGAYGPAGSLLLLFPGGLAVLAIAVAMRGIDRTARSMHAAHAPAGRASHAPVDRVGVGLLIASTALRYFVGASFAYYLPNLLTARGFSLAQAGTLVTGFLVFAAIGLFAGGALADRFGAVTVSVVSLCATVPFLTLSLTQSGWLSALPLLCGSILLSVQNAPGVALAQAMLPRNLGMALGLMNGGAFGIGSAAVAGVGLLIAHVGPTAALLDVSTVPLLSAASYVIVARRIDAQKLRPAAA
;
A
#
# COMPACT_ATOMS: atom_id res chain seq x y z
N MET A 1 -35.67 -18.62 -14.28
CA MET A 1 -34.45 -19.42 -13.96
C MET A 1 -34.78 -20.36 -12.82
N SER A 2 -34.47 -21.67 -12.94
CA SER A 2 -34.74 -22.66 -11.89
C SER A 2 -33.84 -22.43 -10.69
N ARG A 3 -34.28 -22.83 -9.46
CA ARG A 3 -33.47 -22.76 -8.21
C ARG A 3 -32.12 -23.47 -8.35
N SER A 4 -32.01 -24.50 -9.21
CA SER A 4 -30.76 -25.20 -9.54
C SER A 4 -29.80 -24.34 -10.38
N ALA A 5 -30.29 -23.55 -11.35
CA ALA A 5 -29.48 -22.63 -12.15
C ALA A 5 -28.92 -21.48 -11.28
N LEU A 6 -29.71 -21.00 -10.30
CA LEU A 6 -29.25 -20.00 -9.31
C LEU A 6 -28.18 -20.59 -8.36
N ARG A 7 -28.32 -21.85 -7.90
CA ARG A 7 -27.27 -22.52 -7.09
C ARG A 7 -26.00 -22.81 -7.90
N PHE A 8 -26.09 -23.12 -9.18
CA PHE A 8 -24.93 -23.35 -10.06
C PHE A 8 -24.17 -22.04 -10.38
N ALA A 9 -24.89 -20.92 -10.47
CA ALA A 9 -24.30 -19.59 -10.60
C ALA A 9 -23.64 -19.11 -9.28
N ALA A 10 -24.18 -19.52 -8.13
CA ALA A 10 -23.69 -19.15 -6.80
C ALA A 10 -22.28 -19.67 -6.45
N GLY A 11 -21.80 -20.75 -7.13
CA GLY A 11 -20.43 -21.29 -6.93
C GLY A 11 -19.36 -20.70 -7.85
N ARG A 12 -19.71 -19.88 -8.83
CA ARG A 12 -18.77 -19.36 -9.84
C ARG A 12 -18.29 -17.96 -9.48
N TRP A 13 -16.98 -17.78 -9.50
CA TRP A 13 -16.37 -16.46 -9.54
C TRP A 13 -16.18 -15.99 -10.98
N ASN A 14 -16.14 -14.68 -11.21
CA ASN A 14 -15.84 -14.12 -12.52
C ASN A 14 -14.37 -13.74 -12.61
N LEU A 15 -13.51 -14.70 -12.97
CA LEU A 15 -12.07 -14.50 -13.07
C LEU A 15 -11.70 -13.38 -14.06
N ALA A 16 -12.37 -13.34 -15.23
CA ALA A 16 -12.11 -12.30 -16.23
C ALA A 16 -12.40 -10.89 -15.69
N GLY A 17 -13.54 -10.71 -15.02
CA GLY A 17 -13.85 -9.44 -14.36
C GLY A 17 -12.85 -9.08 -13.26
N ILE A 18 -12.46 -10.06 -12.41
CA ILE A 18 -11.46 -9.87 -11.36
C ILE A 18 -10.11 -9.47 -11.97
N SER A 19 -9.69 -10.08 -13.09
CA SER A 19 -8.45 -9.71 -13.77
C SER A 19 -8.45 -8.27 -14.29
N VAL A 20 -9.58 -7.79 -14.82
CA VAL A 20 -9.72 -6.38 -15.23
C VAL A 20 -9.66 -5.44 -14.03
N ILE A 21 -10.31 -5.78 -12.91
CA ILE A 21 -10.24 -4.97 -11.68
C ILE A 21 -8.83 -5.00 -11.11
N SER A 22 -8.14 -6.14 -11.15
CA SER A 22 -6.73 -6.27 -10.74
C SER A 22 -5.81 -5.43 -11.63
N PHE A 23 -6.05 -5.40 -12.95
CA PHE A 23 -5.35 -4.53 -13.90
C PHE A 23 -5.60 -3.04 -13.59
N ALA A 24 -6.85 -2.66 -13.29
CA ALA A 24 -7.18 -1.29 -12.89
C ALA A 24 -6.45 -0.87 -11.60
N HIS A 25 -6.36 -1.78 -10.62
CA HIS A 25 -5.58 -1.58 -9.41
C HIS A 25 -4.08 -1.40 -9.73
N GLY A 26 -3.51 -2.30 -10.54
CA GLY A 26 -2.12 -2.21 -10.97
C GLY A 26 -1.82 -0.92 -11.73
N ALA A 27 -2.72 -0.50 -12.62
CA ALA A 27 -2.57 0.75 -13.35
C ALA A 27 -2.59 1.98 -12.40
N SER A 28 -3.55 2.05 -11.46
CA SER A 28 -3.59 3.12 -10.47
C SER A 28 -2.35 3.13 -9.57
N ASP A 29 -1.96 1.97 -9.07
CA ASP A 29 -0.86 1.85 -8.13
C ASP A 29 0.51 2.02 -8.81
N PHE A 30 0.63 1.75 -10.11
CA PHE A 30 1.81 2.12 -10.87
C PHE A 30 2.06 3.63 -10.79
N TYR A 31 1.03 4.47 -10.98
CA TYR A 31 1.16 5.92 -10.83
C TYR A 31 1.37 6.33 -9.36
N SER A 32 0.76 5.64 -8.41
CA SER A 32 1.02 5.85 -6.98
C SER A 32 2.48 5.56 -6.61
N GLY A 33 3.07 4.50 -7.18
CA GLY A 33 4.47 4.12 -6.98
C GLY A 33 5.47 5.12 -7.59
N ILE A 34 5.06 5.87 -8.60
CA ILE A 34 5.86 6.94 -9.24
C ILE A 34 6.01 8.16 -8.31
N VAL A 35 5.00 8.45 -7.49
CA VAL A 35 4.89 9.70 -6.72
C VAL A 35 6.13 10.03 -5.87
N PRO A 36 6.74 9.09 -5.12
CA PRO A 36 7.93 9.39 -4.33
C PRO A 36 9.08 9.96 -5.17
N LEU A 37 9.33 9.37 -6.34
CA LEU A 37 10.45 9.76 -7.20
C LEU A 37 10.17 11.05 -7.96
N VAL A 38 8.92 11.30 -8.36
CA VAL A 38 8.49 12.57 -8.96
C VAL A 38 8.64 13.71 -7.95
N ILE A 39 8.16 13.52 -6.73
CA ILE A 39 8.31 14.53 -5.67
C ILE A 39 9.79 14.81 -5.41
N PHE A 40 10.63 13.79 -5.29
CA PHE A 40 12.07 13.95 -5.13
C PHE A 40 12.66 14.77 -6.28
N TYR A 41 12.36 14.38 -7.52
CA TYR A 41 12.89 15.02 -8.73
C TYR A 41 12.54 16.52 -8.80
N ASP A 42 11.26 16.87 -8.61
CA ASP A 42 10.81 18.26 -8.75
C ASP A 42 11.24 19.13 -7.58
N VAL A 43 11.23 18.62 -6.35
CA VAL A 43 11.73 19.34 -5.17
C VAL A 43 13.23 19.61 -5.31
N SER A 44 14.01 18.62 -5.77
CA SER A 44 15.45 18.77 -5.98
C SER A 44 15.76 19.75 -7.13
N ARG A 45 15.03 19.67 -8.24
CA ARG A 45 15.18 20.55 -9.39
C ARG A 45 14.81 22.00 -9.06
N ALA A 46 13.82 22.21 -8.20
CA ALA A 46 13.42 23.53 -7.73
C ALA A 46 14.35 24.09 -6.63
N GLY A 47 15.37 23.35 -6.20
CA GLY A 47 16.27 23.74 -5.11
C GLY A 47 15.58 23.87 -3.75
N LEU A 48 14.44 23.20 -3.55
CA LEU A 48 13.67 23.25 -2.32
C LEU A 48 14.25 22.31 -1.26
N ALA A 49 14.09 22.68 0.00
CA ALA A 49 14.55 21.87 1.12
C ALA A 49 13.80 20.51 1.20
N PRO A 50 14.44 19.42 1.73
CA PRO A 50 13.85 18.08 1.78
C PRO A 50 12.50 17.99 2.52
N TRP A 51 12.20 18.91 3.43
CA TRP A 51 10.92 18.90 4.15
C TRP A 51 9.71 19.14 3.21
N TYR A 52 9.91 19.79 2.04
CA TYR A 52 8.87 19.92 1.02
C TYR A 52 8.44 18.55 0.45
N GLN A 53 9.38 17.59 0.34
CA GLN A 53 9.04 16.21 -0.02
C GLN A 53 8.10 15.59 1.03
N GLY A 54 8.41 15.79 2.31
CA GLY A 54 7.56 15.35 3.40
C GLY A 54 6.16 15.97 3.38
N ALA A 55 6.06 17.26 3.11
CA ALA A 55 4.77 17.95 3.01
C ALA A 55 3.92 17.40 1.85
N LEU A 56 4.52 17.14 0.69
CA LEU A 56 3.85 16.54 -0.46
C LEU A 56 3.49 15.07 -0.22
N ALA A 57 4.35 14.31 0.45
CA ALA A 57 4.05 12.95 0.88
C ALA A 57 2.85 12.92 1.83
N LEU A 58 2.81 13.83 2.80
CA LEU A 58 1.66 13.99 3.71
C LEU A 58 0.39 14.32 2.91
N ALA A 59 0.44 15.27 1.98
CA ALA A 59 -0.70 15.63 1.13
C ALA A 59 -1.21 14.42 0.34
N TRP A 60 -0.29 13.63 -0.26
CA TRP A 60 -0.63 12.38 -0.95
C TRP A 60 -1.35 11.39 -0.02
N TYR A 61 -0.79 11.07 1.16
CA TYR A 61 -1.37 10.07 2.04
C TYR A 61 -2.68 10.53 2.70
N LEU A 62 -2.81 11.82 3.01
CA LEU A 62 -4.08 12.38 3.48
C LEU A 62 -5.19 12.20 2.43
N THR A 63 -4.88 12.50 1.18
CA THR A 63 -5.88 12.44 0.09
C THR A 63 -6.09 11.04 -0.44
N SER A 64 -5.05 10.20 -0.53
CA SER A 64 -5.16 8.85 -1.08
C SER A 64 -5.68 7.81 -0.09
N SER A 65 -5.53 8.03 1.23
CA SER A 65 -5.84 7.01 2.23
C SER A 65 -6.90 7.44 3.23
N ILE A 66 -6.76 8.62 3.85
CA ILE A 66 -7.65 9.04 4.94
C ILE A 66 -9.07 9.33 4.44
N VAL A 67 -9.22 9.81 3.21
CA VAL A 67 -10.55 10.09 2.63
C VAL A 67 -11.22 8.87 1.96
N GLN A 68 -10.52 7.72 1.82
CA GLN A 68 -11.10 6.50 1.23
C GLN A 68 -12.44 6.07 1.83
N PRO A 69 -12.66 6.08 3.16
CA PRO A 69 -13.94 5.69 3.74
C PRO A 69 -15.11 6.55 3.27
N ILE A 70 -14.88 7.84 3.00
CA ILE A 70 -15.89 8.77 2.50
C ILE A 70 -16.33 8.34 1.09
N PHE A 71 -15.35 8.08 0.21
CA PHE A 71 -15.64 7.61 -1.15
C PHE A 71 -16.20 6.19 -1.18
N GLY A 72 -15.78 5.32 -0.25
CA GLY A 72 -16.37 3.99 -0.08
C GLY A 72 -17.86 4.07 0.26
N ALA A 73 -18.22 4.86 1.27
CA ALA A 73 -19.61 5.06 1.67
C ALA A 73 -20.47 5.71 0.54
N TYR A 74 -19.87 6.60 -0.24
CA TYR A 74 -20.54 7.19 -1.41
C TYR A 74 -20.71 6.16 -2.54
N GLY A 75 -19.69 5.38 -2.84
CA GLY A 75 -19.70 4.31 -3.85
C GLY A 75 -20.73 3.22 -3.56
N ASP A 76 -20.88 2.83 -2.28
CA ASP A 76 -21.89 1.85 -1.84
C ASP A 76 -23.32 2.31 -2.13
N ARG A 77 -23.58 3.61 -2.02
CA ARG A 77 -24.92 4.20 -2.21
C ARG A 77 -25.19 4.61 -3.66
N ARG A 78 -24.19 5.16 -4.35
CA ARG A 78 -24.33 5.81 -5.65
C ARG A 78 -23.31 5.36 -6.69
N GLY A 79 -22.56 4.24 -6.44
CA GLY A 79 -21.52 3.73 -7.31
C GLY A 79 -22.00 3.46 -8.72
N ARG A 80 -21.25 3.93 -9.70
CA ARG A 80 -21.51 3.77 -11.14
C ARG A 80 -20.28 3.20 -11.81
N TRP A 81 -20.47 2.47 -12.89
CA TRP A 81 -19.41 1.79 -13.65
C TRP A 81 -18.24 2.72 -14.05
N TRP A 82 -18.53 4.00 -14.31
CA TRP A 82 -17.52 4.98 -14.74
C TRP A 82 -16.66 5.55 -13.61
N PHE A 83 -17.00 5.34 -12.34
CA PHE A 83 -16.20 5.81 -11.20
C PHE A 83 -14.80 5.23 -11.23
N LEU A 84 -14.68 3.93 -11.54
CA LEU A 84 -13.38 3.26 -11.58
C LEU A 84 -12.48 3.81 -12.71
N PRO A 85 -12.87 3.83 -13.98
CA PRO A 85 -12.01 4.40 -15.03
C PRO A 85 -11.74 5.90 -14.82
N ALA A 86 -12.70 6.68 -14.33
CA ALA A 86 -12.50 8.11 -14.08
C ALA A 86 -11.49 8.36 -12.96
N SER A 87 -11.52 7.55 -11.89
CA SER A 87 -10.56 7.67 -10.79
C SER A 87 -9.14 7.30 -11.22
N VAL A 88 -8.97 6.22 -11.99
CA VAL A 88 -7.68 5.87 -12.58
C VAL A 88 -7.20 6.98 -13.51
N GLY A 89 -8.09 7.53 -14.37
CA GLY A 89 -7.77 8.64 -15.27
C GLY A 89 -7.31 9.90 -14.54
N LEU A 90 -7.96 10.24 -13.43
CA LEU A 90 -7.54 11.37 -12.59
C LEU A 90 -6.12 11.16 -12.04
N THR A 91 -5.82 9.97 -11.53
CA THR A 91 -4.47 9.63 -11.05
C THR A 91 -3.44 9.69 -12.18
N VAL A 92 -3.75 9.09 -13.33
CA VAL A 92 -2.87 9.10 -14.53
C VAL A 92 -2.53 10.53 -14.95
N VAL A 93 -3.53 11.37 -15.16
CA VAL A 93 -3.33 12.74 -15.61
C VAL A 93 -2.55 13.54 -14.57
N ALA A 94 -3.02 13.55 -13.33
CA ALA A 94 -2.43 14.35 -12.27
C ALA A 94 -0.96 13.99 -12.03
N VAL A 95 -0.62 12.70 -11.90
CA VAL A 95 0.75 12.26 -11.61
C VAL A 95 1.67 12.46 -12.83
N SER A 96 1.17 12.27 -14.06
CA SER A 96 1.97 12.54 -15.26
C SER A 96 2.32 14.02 -15.43
N PHE A 97 1.41 14.93 -15.05
CA PHE A 97 1.69 16.36 -15.07
C PHE A 97 2.54 16.82 -13.88
N ALA A 98 2.52 16.13 -12.75
CA ALA A 98 3.30 16.47 -11.57
C ALA A 98 4.80 16.62 -11.91
N GLY A 99 5.41 15.69 -12.66
CA GLY A 99 6.84 15.72 -12.99
C GLY A 99 7.27 16.83 -13.97
N THR A 100 6.35 17.64 -14.48
CA THR A 100 6.66 18.70 -15.45
C THR A 100 6.79 20.09 -14.82
N THR A 101 6.29 20.29 -13.61
CA THR A 101 6.17 21.64 -13.03
C THR A 101 7.35 22.00 -12.15
N ALA A 102 7.78 23.27 -12.24
CA ALA A 102 8.70 23.87 -11.29
C ALA A 102 7.97 24.62 -10.15
N SER A 103 6.65 24.79 -10.25
CA SER A 103 5.83 25.47 -9.24
C SER A 103 5.39 24.50 -8.15
N PHE A 104 5.78 24.77 -6.90
CA PHE A 104 5.34 23.96 -5.75
C PHE A 104 3.81 23.89 -5.63
N GLY A 105 3.10 24.99 -5.87
CA GLY A 105 1.63 25.01 -5.76
C GLY A 105 0.96 24.11 -6.82
N VAL A 106 1.47 24.11 -8.06
CA VAL A 106 0.97 23.24 -9.14
C VAL A 106 1.30 21.78 -8.83
N LEU A 107 2.53 21.50 -8.38
CA LEU A 107 2.93 20.15 -7.94
C LEU A 107 2.02 19.62 -6.82
N ALA A 108 1.79 20.44 -5.79
CA ALA A 108 0.89 20.09 -4.69
C ALA A 108 -0.55 19.81 -5.16
N GLY A 109 -1.06 20.63 -6.09
CA GLY A 109 -2.37 20.42 -6.72
C GLY A 109 -2.45 19.08 -7.48
N CYS A 110 -1.41 18.76 -8.25
CA CYS A 110 -1.30 17.47 -8.93
C CYS A 110 -1.24 16.29 -7.95
N ILE A 111 -0.45 16.39 -6.89
CA ILE A 111 -0.32 15.35 -5.85
C ILE A 111 -1.67 15.12 -5.14
N VAL A 112 -2.37 16.19 -4.75
CA VAL A 112 -3.71 16.11 -4.15
C VAL A 112 -4.72 15.48 -5.11
N ALA A 113 -4.76 15.92 -6.38
CA ALA A 113 -5.68 15.39 -7.38
C ALA A 113 -5.41 13.90 -7.67
N GLY A 114 -4.14 13.49 -7.82
CA GLY A 114 -3.75 12.10 -7.98
C GLY A 114 -4.14 11.23 -6.77
N GLY A 115 -3.91 11.75 -5.55
CA GLY A 115 -4.32 11.11 -4.32
C GLY A 115 -5.83 10.90 -4.22
N LEU A 116 -6.64 11.88 -4.60
CA LEU A 116 -8.11 11.74 -4.66
C LEU A 116 -8.55 10.67 -5.67
N GLY A 117 -7.88 10.61 -6.84
CA GLY A 117 -8.11 9.52 -7.80
C GLY A 117 -7.87 8.15 -7.18
N SER A 118 -6.73 7.96 -6.51
CA SER A 118 -6.40 6.73 -5.79
C SER A 118 -7.43 6.42 -4.68
N ALA A 119 -7.86 7.44 -3.92
CA ALA A 119 -8.84 7.28 -2.84
C ALA A 119 -10.23 6.81 -3.31
N ILE A 120 -10.64 7.17 -4.53
CA ILE A 120 -11.89 6.71 -5.14
C ILE A 120 -11.73 5.28 -5.69
N MET A 121 -10.57 5.01 -6.32
CA MET A 121 -10.29 3.75 -7.00
C MET A 121 -10.34 2.55 -6.04
N HIS A 122 -9.64 2.62 -4.90
CA HIS A 122 -9.47 1.48 -4.00
C HIS A 122 -10.79 0.91 -3.44
N PRO A 123 -11.70 1.71 -2.83
CA PRO A 123 -12.95 1.18 -2.34
C PRO A 123 -13.86 0.69 -3.47
N GLU A 124 -13.88 1.39 -4.60
CA GLU A 124 -14.72 1.02 -5.74
C GLU A 124 -14.24 -0.30 -6.37
N ALA A 125 -12.93 -0.46 -6.61
CA ALA A 125 -12.35 -1.70 -7.11
C ALA A 125 -12.52 -2.86 -6.11
N GLY A 126 -12.33 -2.60 -4.81
CA GLY A 126 -12.56 -3.57 -3.75
C GLY A 126 -14.02 -4.05 -3.71
N ARG A 127 -14.98 -3.15 -3.92
CA ARG A 127 -16.42 -3.47 -4.03
C ARG A 127 -16.68 -4.42 -5.20
N TYR A 128 -16.17 -4.12 -6.39
CA TYR A 128 -16.31 -5.01 -7.56
C TYR A 128 -15.63 -6.35 -7.34
N THR A 129 -14.43 -6.37 -6.75
CA THR A 129 -13.73 -7.62 -6.41
C THR A 129 -14.56 -8.50 -5.49
N ALA A 130 -15.20 -7.92 -4.47
CA ALA A 130 -16.06 -8.65 -3.56
C ALA A 130 -17.32 -9.21 -4.25
N MET A 131 -17.94 -8.43 -5.15
CA MET A 131 -19.14 -8.85 -5.90
C MET A 131 -18.83 -9.96 -6.91
N LEU A 132 -17.70 -9.89 -7.61
CA LEU A 132 -17.26 -10.84 -8.63
C LEU A 132 -16.64 -12.12 -8.05
N GLY A 133 -16.13 -12.05 -6.81
CA GLY A 133 -15.46 -13.16 -6.12
C GLY A 133 -16.39 -14.31 -5.76
N GLY A 134 -17.69 -14.04 -5.55
CA GLY A 134 -18.69 -15.06 -5.20
C GLY A 134 -18.23 -15.93 -4.02
N ALA A 135 -18.22 -17.24 -4.20
CA ALA A 135 -17.74 -18.21 -3.19
C ALA A 135 -16.20 -18.19 -2.98
N ARG A 136 -15.43 -17.59 -3.92
CA ARG A 136 -13.96 -17.50 -3.87
C ARG A 136 -13.47 -16.08 -3.57
N ARG A 137 -14.18 -15.38 -2.69
CA ARG A 137 -13.91 -13.98 -2.36
C ARG A 137 -12.45 -13.73 -1.90
N THR A 138 -11.88 -14.62 -1.09
CA THR A 138 -10.48 -14.51 -0.63
C THR A 138 -9.50 -14.58 -1.79
N SER A 139 -9.67 -15.56 -2.70
CA SER A 139 -8.83 -15.66 -3.90
C SER A 139 -8.96 -14.44 -4.83
N ALA A 140 -10.18 -13.91 -4.97
CA ALA A 140 -10.41 -12.69 -5.74
C ALA A 140 -9.66 -11.48 -5.15
N ILE A 141 -9.69 -11.32 -3.83
CA ILE A 141 -8.94 -10.27 -3.12
C ILE A 141 -7.43 -10.47 -3.31
N SER A 142 -6.93 -11.70 -3.28
CA SER A 142 -5.50 -11.97 -3.51
C SER A 142 -5.05 -11.56 -4.91
N ILE A 143 -5.83 -11.90 -5.95
CA ILE A 143 -5.54 -11.49 -7.33
C ILE A 143 -5.55 -9.96 -7.45
N PHE A 144 -6.55 -9.31 -6.86
CA PHE A 144 -6.65 -7.86 -6.82
C PHE A 144 -5.41 -7.20 -6.18
N GLN A 145 -4.95 -7.73 -5.04
CA GLN A 145 -3.77 -7.22 -4.33
C GLN A 145 -2.47 -7.44 -5.12
N ILE A 146 -2.33 -8.56 -5.82
CA ILE A 146 -1.16 -8.82 -6.68
C ILE A 146 -1.05 -7.73 -7.76
N GLY A 147 -2.17 -7.36 -8.40
CA GLY A 147 -2.16 -6.29 -9.40
C GLY A 147 -1.61 -4.98 -8.84
N GLY A 148 -2.12 -4.53 -7.69
CA GLY A 148 -1.65 -3.32 -7.03
C GLY A 148 -0.16 -3.38 -6.67
N GLN A 149 0.30 -4.47 -6.04
CA GLN A 149 1.70 -4.62 -5.64
C GLN A 149 2.67 -4.59 -6.83
N VAL A 150 2.32 -5.26 -7.93
CA VAL A 150 3.13 -5.25 -9.15
C VAL A 150 3.19 -3.84 -9.74
N GLY A 151 2.05 -3.17 -9.86
CA GLY A 151 1.99 -1.80 -10.36
C GLY A 151 2.83 -0.86 -9.50
N TYR A 152 2.57 -0.82 -8.20
CA TYR A 152 3.27 0.04 -7.25
C TYR A 152 4.79 -0.16 -7.26
N GLY A 153 5.23 -1.42 -7.34
CA GLY A 153 6.64 -1.77 -7.35
C GLY A 153 7.38 -1.34 -8.62
N LEU A 154 6.72 -1.39 -9.79
CA LEU A 154 7.36 -1.07 -11.07
C LEU A 154 7.49 0.44 -11.33
N GLY A 155 6.64 1.25 -10.71
CA GLY A 155 6.57 2.70 -10.94
C GLY A 155 7.91 3.41 -10.87
N PRO A 156 8.68 3.29 -9.77
CA PRO A 156 9.92 4.05 -9.58
C PRO A 156 10.99 3.77 -10.64
N ALA A 157 11.16 2.51 -11.09
CA ALA A 157 12.14 2.20 -12.13
C ALA A 157 11.78 2.86 -13.46
N ILE A 158 10.52 2.77 -13.86
CA ILE A 158 10.05 3.33 -15.13
C ILE A 158 10.17 4.85 -15.12
N ILE A 159 9.66 5.52 -14.07
CA ILE A 159 9.76 6.99 -14.02
C ILE A 159 11.20 7.48 -13.86
N GLY A 160 12.05 6.74 -13.14
CA GLY A 160 13.47 7.06 -13.00
C GLY A 160 14.21 7.03 -14.33
N LEU A 161 13.92 6.03 -15.18
CA LEU A 161 14.43 5.96 -16.56
C LEU A 161 13.92 7.13 -17.41
N LEU A 162 12.61 7.42 -17.37
CA LEU A 162 11.99 8.44 -18.20
C LEU A 162 12.46 9.85 -17.82
N LEU A 163 12.50 10.18 -16.54
CA LEU A 163 12.99 11.46 -16.06
C LEU A 163 14.51 11.60 -16.28
N GLY A 164 15.26 10.51 -16.15
CA GLY A 164 16.70 10.49 -16.41
C GLY A 164 17.05 10.71 -17.89
N ALA A 165 16.25 10.16 -18.82
CA ALA A 165 16.49 10.25 -20.25
C ALA A 165 15.92 11.51 -20.91
N TYR A 166 14.72 11.95 -20.46
CA TYR A 166 13.95 12.99 -21.13
C TYR A 166 13.66 14.20 -20.22
N GLY A 167 14.21 14.21 -19.01
CA GLY A 167 13.90 15.25 -18.03
C GLY A 167 12.41 15.34 -17.71
N PRO A 168 11.88 16.55 -17.42
CA PRO A 168 10.47 16.76 -17.07
C PRO A 168 9.48 16.18 -18.09
N ALA A 169 9.81 16.23 -19.39
CA ALA A 169 8.96 15.70 -20.46
C ALA A 169 8.77 14.19 -20.35
N GLY A 170 9.69 13.48 -19.70
CA GLY A 170 9.62 12.03 -19.50
C GLY A 170 8.36 11.58 -18.77
N SER A 171 7.85 12.36 -17.80
CA SER A 171 6.64 12.02 -17.08
C SER A 171 5.38 12.09 -17.95
N LEU A 172 5.34 12.97 -18.97
CA LEU A 172 4.21 13.09 -19.91
C LEU A 172 4.09 11.86 -20.82
N LEU A 173 5.19 11.14 -21.08
CA LEU A 173 5.15 9.92 -21.89
C LEU A 173 4.24 8.85 -21.25
N LEU A 174 4.02 8.93 -19.94
CA LEU A 174 3.12 8.05 -19.21
C LEU A 174 1.64 8.30 -19.48
N LEU A 175 1.26 9.47 -20.04
CA LEU A 175 -0.12 9.75 -20.44
C LEU A 175 -0.61 8.76 -21.51
N PHE A 176 0.26 8.32 -22.42
CA PHE A 176 -0.13 7.42 -23.48
C PHE A 176 -0.51 6.02 -22.97
N PRO A 177 0.36 5.25 -22.27
CA PRO A 177 -0.01 3.96 -21.72
C PRO A 177 -1.10 4.05 -20.67
N GLY A 178 -1.12 5.12 -19.85
CA GLY A 178 -2.17 5.37 -18.89
C GLY A 178 -3.53 5.63 -19.53
N GLY A 179 -3.57 6.43 -20.58
CA GLY A 179 -4.79 6.70 -21.36
C GLY A 179 -5.35 5.41 -22.01
N LEU A 180 -4.47 4.57 -22.57
CA LEU A 180 -4.87 3.25 -23.10
C LEU A 180 -5.43 2.34 -21.98
N ALA A 181 -4.81 2.32 -20.81
CA ALA A 181 -5.32 1.55 -19.68
C ALA A 181 -6.70 2.05 -19.23
N VAL A 182 -6.90 3.36 -19.10
CA VAL A 182 -8.19 3.97 -18.76
C VAL A 182 -9.26 3.61 -19.78
N LEU A 183 -8.95 3.69 -21.07
CA LEU A 183 -9.87 3.32 -22.13
C LEU A 183 -10.26 1.83 -22.05
N ALA A 184 -9.28 0.94 -21.89
CA ALA A 184 -9.52 -0.50 -21.75
C ALA A 184 -10.42 -0.81 -20.54
N ILE A 185 -10.13 -0.17 -19.39
CA ILE A 185 -10.96 -0.30 -18.18
C ILE A 185 -12.37 0.22 -18.45
N ALA A 186 -12.54 1.38 -19.08
CA ALA A 186 -13.84 1.99 -19.37
C ALA A 186 -14.71 1.12 -20.28
N VAL A 187 -14.11 0.51 -21.30
CA VAL A 187 -14.81 -0.42 -22.21
C VAL A 187 -15.27 -1.66 -21.46
N ALA A 188 -14.39 -2.26 -20.65
CA ALA A 188 -14.68 -3.49 -19.93
C ALA A 188 -15.72 -3.29 -18.80
N MET A 189 -15.65 -2.16 -18.09
CA MET A 189 -16.48 -1.89 -16.90
C MET A 189 -17.97 -1.86 -17.17
N ARG A 190 -18.42 -1.49 -18.38
CA ARG A 190 -19.85 -1.52 -18.74
C ARG A 190 -20.46 -2.93 -18.63
N GLY A 191 -19.73 -3.95 -19.09
CA GLY A 191 -20.15 -5.35 -18.98
C GLY A 191 -19.96 -5.90 -17.57
N ILE A 192 -18.83 -5.56 -16.93
CA ILE A 192 -18.48 -6.02 -15.59
C ILE A 192 -19.48 -5.53 -14.54
N ASP A 193 -19.92 -4.27 -14.60
CA ASP A 193 -20.91 -3.72 -13.66
C ASP A 193 -22.23 -4.50 -13.69
N ARG A 194 -22.73 -4.83 -14.87
CA ARG A 194 -23.96 -5.64 -15.00
C ARG A 194 -23.79 -7.02 -14.38
N THR A 195 -22.67 -7.69 -14.66
CA THR A 195 -22.36 -9.02 -14.12
C THR A 195 -22.18 -8.97 -12.61
N ALA A 196 -21.44 -8.01 -12.08
CA ALA A 196 -21.22 -7.84 -10.65
C ALA A 196 -22.53 -7.63 -9.88
N ARG A 197 -23.40 -6.76 -10.37
CA ARG A 197 -24.73 -6.52 -9.74
C ARG A 197 -25.61 -7.76 -9.75
N SER A 198 -25.61 -8.53 -10.84
CA SER A 198 -26.37 -9.78 -10.90
C SER A 198 -25.85 -10.84 -9.92
N MET A 199 -24.53 -10.95 -9.77
CA MET A 199 -23.90 -11.86 -8.82
C MET A 199 -24.15 -11.44 -7.36
N HIS A 200 -24.10 -10.15 -7.07
CA HIS A 200 -24.34 -9.61 -5.73
C HIS A 200 -25.78 -9.86 -5.25
N ALA A 201 -26.76 -9.64 -6.11
CA ALA A 201 -28.17 -9.90 -5.80
C ALA A 201 -28.44 -11.38 -5.44
N ALA A 202 -27.61 -12.31 -5.93
CA ALA A 202 -27.72 -13.74 -5.64
C ALA A 202 -27.07 -14.17 -4.30
N HIS A 203 -26.27 -13.31 -3.63
CA HIS A 203 -25.40 -13.66 -2.49
C HIS A 203 -25.53 -12.77 -1.27
N ALA A 204 -26.71 -12.22 -0.96
CA ALA A 204 -26.90 -11.41 0.24
C ALA A 204 -26.57 -12.20 1.53
N PRO A 205 -25.64 -11.77 2.39
CA PRO A 205 -25.22 -12.51 3.57
C PRO A 205 -26.22 -12.37 4.70
N ALA A 206 -26.65 -13.49 5.29
CA ALA A 206 -27.30 -13.54 6.59
C ALA A 206 -26.24 -13.57 7.69
N GLY A 207 -25.94 -12.44 8.32
CA GLY A 207 -24.94 -12.36 9.37
C GLY A 207 -25.54 -12.13 10.75
N ARG A 208 -25.34 -13.08 11.71
CA ARG A 208 -25.61 -12.87 13.14
C ARG A 208 -24.37 -12.33 13.85
N ALA A 209 -24.52 -11.24 14.60
CA ALA A 209 -23.47 -10.69 15.46
C ALA A 209 -23.40 -11.46 16.80
N SER A 210 -22.22 -11.76 17.27
CA SER A 210 -21.91 -12.41 18.57
C SER A 210 -21.22 -11.41 19.53
N HIS A 211 -21.39 -11.49 20.87
CA HIS A 211 -20.95 -10.48 21.87
C HIS A 211 -19.75 -10.92 22.76
N ALA A 212 -18.48 -10.96 22.30
CA ALA A 212 -17.28 -11.12 23.14
C ALA A 212 -16.54 -9.79 23.37
N PRO A 213 -15.94 -9.53 24.51
CA PRO A 213 -15.21 -8.30 24.77
C PRO A 213 -13.99 -8.21 23.85
N VAL A 214 -13.76 -7.01 23.28
CA VAL A 214 -12.62 -6.72 22.39
C VAL A 214 -11.45 -6.20 23.23
N ASP A 215 -10.26 -6.78 23.09
CA ASP A 215 -9.05 -6.21 23.66
C ASP A 215 -8.59 -4.99 22.84
N ARG A 216 -9.15 -3.81 23.19
CA ARG A 216 -8.86 -2.55 22.49
C ARG A 216 -7.39 -2.16 22.57
N VAL A 217 -6.70 -2.50 23.67
CA VAL A 217 -5.26 -2.19 23.84
C VAL A 217 -4.42 -3.08 22.92
N GLY A 218 -4.71 -4.39 22.89
CA GLY A 218 -4.01 -5.31 21.99
C GLY A 218 -4.19 -4.94 20.51
N VAL A 219 -5.42 -4.60 20.12
CA VAL A 219 -5.70 -4.11 18.75
C VAL A 219 -4.96 -2.81 18.46
N GLY A 220 -4.96 -1.85 19.41
CA GLY A 220 -4.23 -0.59 19.28
C GLY A 220 -2.73 -0.80 19.09
N LEU A 221 -2.12 -1.72 19.83
CA LEU A 221 -0.69 -2.08 19.70
C LEU A 221 -0.38 -2.70 18.34
N LEU A 222 -1.26 -3.55 17.80
CA LEU A 222 -1.08 -4.11 16.45
C LEU A 222 -1.18 -3.02 15.37
N ILE A 223 -2.13 -2.10 15.50
CA ILE A 223 -2.25 -0.95 14.60
C ILE A 223 -0.99 -0.08 14.67
N ALA A 224 -0.53 0.24 15.87
CA ALA A 224 0.69 1.04 16.07
C ALA A 224 1.93 0.34 15.46
N SER A 225 2.10 -0.95 15.72
CA SER A 225 3.19 -1.75 15.14
C SER A 225 3.16 -1.73 13.61
N THR A 226 1.98 -1.89 13.03
CA THR A 226 1.81 -1.86 11.57
C THR A 226 2.03 -0.47 11.00
N ALA A 227 1.59 0.59 11.69
CA ALA A 227 1.86 1.97 11.32
C ALA A 227 3.38 2.29 11.34
N LEU A 228 4.10 1.84 12.36
CA LEU A 228 5.56 1.98 12.43
C LEU A 228 6.27 1.28 11.27
N ARG A 229 5.81 0.09 10.87
CA ARG A 229 6.34 -0.60 9.69
C ARG A 229 6.09 0.18 8.41
N TYR A 230 4.87 0.69 8.21
CA TYR A 230 4.55 1.51 7.04
C TYR A 230 5.34 2.82 7.02
N PHE A 231 5.57 3.42 8.18
CA PHE A 231 6.45 4.58 8.34
C PHE A 231 7.86 4.28 7.80
N VAL A 232 8.47 3.15 8.21
CA VAL A 232 9.79 2.75 7.72
C VAL A 232 9.78 2.53 6.21
N GLY A 233 8.83 1.72 5.71
CA GLY A 233 8.73 1.43 4.28
C GLY A 233 8.53 2.69 3.43
N ALA A 234 7.64 3.58 3.84
CA ALA A 234 7.40 4.84 3.15
C ALA A 234 8.60 5.79 3.23
N SER A 235 9.28 5.86 4.38
CA SER A 235 10.49 6.68 4.55
C SER A 235 11.59 6.26 3.57
N PHE A 236 11.83 4.96 3.42
CA PHE A 236 12.76 4.45 2.42
C PHE A 236 12.28 4.75 1.00
N ALA A 237 11.02 4.53 0.66
CA ALA A 237 10.49 4.82 -0.67
C ALA A 237 10.66 6.30 -1.07
N TYR A 238 10.44 7.25 -0.13
CA TYR A 238 10.50 8.68 -0.40
C TYR A 238 11.90 9.29 -0.31
N TYR A 239 12.77 8.80 0.59
CA TYR A 239 14.06 9.45 0.87
C TYR A 239 15.29 8.64 0.48
N LEU A 240 15.13 7.36 0.11
CA LEU A 240 16.25 6.58 -0.46
C LEU A 240 16.82 7.24 -1.74
N PRO A 241 16.01 7.83 -2.66
CA PRO A 241 16.55 8.56 -3.79
C PRO A 241 17.49 9.71 -3.41
N ASN A 242 17.20 10.46 -2.33
CA ASN A 242 18.08 11.53 -1.84
C ASN A 242 19.47 10.97 -1.47
N LEU A 243 19.50 9.86 -0.73
CA LEU A 243 20.75 9.21 -0.34
C LEU A 243 21.53 8.66 -1.54
N LEU A 244 20.83 7.96 -2.43
CA LEU A 244 21.46 7.30 -3.59
C LEU A 244 22.05 8.32 -4.56
N THR A 245 21.33 9.39 -4.89
CA THR A 245 21.83 10.43 -5.78
C THR A 245 22.97 11.23 -5.15
N ALA A 246 22.93 11.48 -3.84
CA ALA A 246 24.06 12.06 -3.11
C ALA A 246 25.31 11.17 -3.13
N ARG A 247 25.16 9.86 -3.33
CA ARG A 247 26.23 8.88 -3.48
C ARG A 247 26.65 8.64 -4.95
N GLY A 248 26.16 9.45 -5.89
CA GLY A 248 26.52 9.38 -7.31
C GLY A 248 25.71 8.39 -8.16
N PHE A 249 24.66 7.77 -7.62
CA PHE A 249 23.75 6.99 -8.46
C PHE A 249 22.93 7.90 -9.37
N SER A 250 22.72 7.48 -10.61
CA SER A 250 21.77 8.16 -11.51
C SER A 250 20.32 8.02 -11.00
N LEU A 251 19.42 8.89 -11.47
CA LEU A 251 18.00 8.81 -11.13
C LEU A 251 17.37 7.46 -11.54
N ALA A 252 17.79 6.91 -12.69
CA ALA A 252 17.37 5.58 -13.14
C ALA A 252 17.81 4.47 -12.19
N GLN A 253 19.06 4.51 -11.72
CA GLN A 253 19.58 3.54 -10.75
C GLN A 253 18.88 3.67 -9.40
N ALA A 254 18.64 4.89 -8.92
CA ALA A 254 17.88 5.13 -7.70
C ALA A 254 16.45 4.60 -7.80
N GLY A 255 15.76 4.86 -8.92
CA GLY A 255 14.44 4.30 -9.19
C GLY A 255 14.43 2.77 -9.23
N THR A 256 15.44 2.15 -9.84
CA THR A 256 15.61 0.69 -9.87
C THR A 256 15.77 0.10 -8.46
N LEU A 257 16.57 0.73 -7.59
CA LEU A 257 16.75 0.27 -6.21
C LEU A 257 15.49 0.45 -5.37
N VAL A 258 14.75 1.54 -5.56
CA VAL A 258 13.43 1.72 -4.91
C VAL A 258 12.44 0.68 -5.42
N THR A 259 12.39 0.40 -6.72
CA THR A 259 11.59 -0.70 -7.28
C THR A 259 11.97 -2.03 -6.65
N GLY A 260 13.28 -2.34 -6.58
CA GLY A 260 13.77 -3.53 -5.89
C GLY A 260 13.25 -3.61 -4.46
N PHE A 261 13.38 -2.53 -3.68
CA PHE A 261 12.88 -2.45 -2.31
C PHE A 261 11.37 -2.78 -2.22
N LEU A 262 10.56 -2.23 -3.11
CA LEU A 262 9.10 -2.45 -3.10
C LEU A 262 8.70 -3.84 -3.59
N VAL A 263 9.34 -4.35 -4.64
CA VAL A 263 9.05 -5.68 -5.21
C VAL A 263 9.49 -6.79 -4.25
N PHE A 264 10.66 -6.66 -3.64
CA PHE A 264 11.13 -7.64 -2.66
C PHE A 264 10.32 -7.60 -1.35
N ALA A 265 9.78 -6.44 -0.97
CA ALA A 265 8.80 -6.34 0.11
C ALA A 265 7.55 -7.21 -0.15
N ALA A 266 7.09 -7.33 -1.40
CA ALA A 266 5.98 -8.21 -1.75
C ALA A 266 6.31 -9.69 -1.49
N ILE A 267 7.55 -10.13 -1.69
CA ILE A 267 8.00 -11.48 -1.35
C ILE A 267 7.81 -11.75 0.15
N GLY A 268 8.24 -10.79 0.99
CA GLY A 268 8.05 -10.88 2.44
C GLY A 268 6.58 -10.96 2.84
N LEU A 269 5.73 -10.17 2.20
CA LEU A 269 4.28 -10.17 2.42
C LEU A 269 3.68 -11.57 2.19
N PHE A 270 4.05 -12.25 1.09
CA PHE A 270 3.55 -13.59 0.78
C PHE A 270 4.16 -14.68 1.67
N ALA A 271 5.46 -14.59 1.97
CA ALA A 271 6.15 -15.55 2.82
C ALA A 271 5.66 -15.51 4.28
N GLY A 272 5.25 -14.32 4.75
CA GLY A 272 4.87 -14.08 6.15
C GLY A 272 3.73 -14.96 6.65
N GLY A 273 2.73 -15.22 5.83
CA GLY A 273 1.62 -16.12 6.17
C GLY A 273 2.09 -17.56 6.40
N ALA A 274 2.81 -18.14 5.44
CA ALA A 274 3.31 -19.50 5.54
C ALA A 274 4.30 -19.70 6.71
N LEU A 275 5.15 -18.70 6.96
CA LEU A 275 6.05 -18.72 8.10
C LEU A 275 5.29 -18.65 9.43
N ALA A 276 4.24 -17.81 9.51
CA ALA A 276 3.41 -17.66 10.69
C ALA A 276 2.62 -18.93 11.02
N ASP A 277 2.14 -19.65 10.01
CA ASP A 277 1.45 -20.94 10.18
C ASP A 277 2.38 -22.00 10.79
N ARG A 278 3.69 -21.94 10.45
CA ARG A 278 4.67 -22.91 10.92
C ARG A 278 5.30 -22.55 12.28
N PHE A 279 5.61 -21.28 12.50
CA PHE A 279 6.42 -20.82 13.64
C PHE A 279 5.66 -19.91 14.62
N GLY A 280 4.39 -19.61 14.32
CA GLY A 280 3.55 -18.72 15.11
C GLY A 280 3.69 -17.25 14.72
N ALA A 281 2.55 -16.55 14.71
CA ALA A 281 2.44 -15.17 14.20
C ALA A 281 3.32 -14.17 14.97
N VAL A 282 3.36 -14.26 16.30
CA VAL A 282 4.16 -13.36 17.14
C VAL A 282 5.66 -13.58 16.92
N THR A 283 6.10 -14.85 16.97
CA THR A 283 7.52 -15.20 16.78
C THR A 283 8.05 -14.70 15.45
N VAL A 284 7.31 -15.00 14.36
CA VAL A 284 7.68 -14.57 13.01
C VAL A 284 7.76 -13.04 12.91
N SER A 285 6.77 -12.33 13.47
CA SER A 285 6.77 -10.87 13.46
C SER A 285 7.95 -10.28 14.23
N VAL A 286 8.23 -10.77 15.44
CA VAL A 286 9.34 -10.25 16.27
C VAL A 286 10.69 -10.55 15.61
N VAL A 287 10.92 -11.79 15.17
CA VAL A 287 12.20 -12.17 14.56
C VAL A 287 12.45 -11.39 13.27
N SER A 288 11.44 -11.29 12.39
CA SER A 288 11.60 -10.56 11.13
C SER A 288 11.86 -9.06 11.34
N LEU A 289 11.15 -8.43 12.27
CA LEU A 289 11.33 -7.01 12.58
C LEU A 289 12.71 -6.73 13.22
N CYS A 290 13.16 -7.57 14.16
CA CYS A 290 14.51 -7.45 14.72
C CYS A 290 15.60 -7.68 13.65
N ALA A 291 15.42 -8.68 12.79
CA ALA A 291 16.36 -8.96 11.71
C ALA A 291 16.36 -7.86 10.62
N THR A 292 15.28 -7.10 10.45
CA THR A 292 15.22 -5.97 9.51
C THR A 292 16.30 -4.92 9.81
N VAL A 293 16.54 -4.64 11.09
CA VAL A 293 17.44 -3.53 11.53
C VAL A 293 18.86 -3.68 10.99
N PRO A 294 19.59 -4.79 11.23
CA PRO A 294 20.94 -4.91 10.72
C PRO A 294 21.04 -4.87 9.20
N PHE A 295 20.06 -5.41 8.48
CA PHE A 295 20.06 -5.36 7.02
C PHE A 295 19.83 -3.95 6.48
N LEU A 296 18.83 -3.21 7.00
CA LEU A 296 18.63 -1.82 6.58
C LEU A 296 19.81 -0.93 6.97
N THR A 297 20.34 -1.07 8.20
CA THR A 297 21.53 -0.34 8.64
C THR A 297 22.74 -0.64 7.73
N LEU A 298 22.99 -1.91 7.41
CA LEU A 298 24.07 -2.30 6.51
C LEU A 298 23.89 -1.69 5.11
N SER A 299 22.66 -1.63 4.58
CA SER A 299 22.40 -1.00 3.29
C SER A 299 22.74 0.49 3.27
N LEU A 300 22.59 1.18 4.41
CA LEU A 300 22.87 2.60 4.53
C LEU A 300 24.37 2.90 4.78
N THR A 301 25.15 1.93 5.24
CA THR A 301 26.58 2.09 5.51
C THR A 301 27.49 1.60 4.40
N GLN A 302 26.98 0.73 3.51
CA GLN A 302 27.71 0.26 2.34
C GLN A 302 27.68 1.30 1.20
N SER A 303 28.70 1.29 0.35
CA SER A 303 28.79 2.15 -0.83
C SER A 303 28.51 1.36 -2.12
N GLY A 304 28.08 2.09 -3.16
CA GLY A 304 27.81 1.52 -4.47
C GLY A 304 26.76 0.40 -4.43
N TRP A 305 26.82 -0.51 -5.36
CA TRP A 305 25.86 -1.62 -5.52
C TRP A 305 25.92 -2.65 -4.39
N LEU A 306 26.95 -2.63 -3.53
CA LEU A 306 27.00 -3.49 -2.35
C LEU A 306 25.87 -3.20 -1.36
N SER A 307 25.32 -2.00 -1.38
CA SER A 307 24.15 -1.63 -0.57
C SER A 307 22.84 -2.32 -1.01
N ALA A 308 22.78 -2.81 -2.26
CA ALA A 308 21.54 -3.35 -2.83
C ALA A 308 21.08 -4.64 -2.14
N LEU A 309 21.97 -5.62 -1.96
CA LEU A 309 21.58 -6.90 -1.36
C LEU A 309 21.01 -6.74 0.07
N PRO A 310 21.69 -6.06 1.01
CA PRO A 310 21.10 -5.85 2.33
C PRO A 310 19.82 -5.01 2.29
N LEU A 311 19.67 -4.04 1.38
CA LEU A 311 18.44 -3.28 1.19
C LEU A 311 17.26 -4.21 0.83
N LEU A 312 17.45 -5.10 -0.15
CA LEU A 312 16.43 -6.05 -0.60
C LEU A 312 16.10 -7.07 0.49
N CYS A 313 17.08 -7.61 1.19
CA CYS A 313 16.84 -8.49 2.34
C CYS A 313 16.06 -7.79 3.46
N GLY A 314 16.45 -6.55 3.79
CA GLY A 314 15.75 -5.73 4.79
C GLY A 314 14.30 -5.46 4.42
N SER A 315 14.00 -5.23 3.14
CA SER A 315 12.62 -5.01 2.66
C SER A 315 11.75 -6.26 2.76
N ILE A 316 12.29 -7.45 2.44
CA ILE A 316 11.61 -8.73 2.65
C ILE A 316 11.25 -8.87 4.13
N LEU A 317 12.25 -8.77 5.00
CA LEU A 317 12.10 -8.96 6.45
C LEU A 317 11.11 -7.97 7.06
N LEU A 318 11.16 -6.70 6.66
CA LEU A 318 10.22 -5.65 7.11
C LEU A 318 8.78 -6.01 6.76
N SER A 319 8.53 -6.70 5.66
CA SER A 319 7.19 -6.97 5.14
C SER A 319 6.60 -8.30 5.60
N VAL A 320 7.41 -9.23 6.11
CA VAL A 320 6.99 -10.55 6.63
C VAL A 320 5.89 -10.42 7.69
N GLN A 321 5.96 -9.43 8.58
CA GLN A 321 4.99 -9.27 9.67
C GLN A 321 3.57 -8.84 9.23
N ASN A 322 3.34 -8.50 7.96
CA ASN A 322 2.04 -7.97 7.51
C ASN A 322 0.92 -9.00 7.67
N ALA A 323 1.08 -10.18 7.08
CA ALA A 323 0.05 -11.24 7.15
C ALA A 323 -0.17 -11.72 8.59
N PRO A 324 0.88 -12.03 9.39
CA PRO A 324 0.72 -12.35 10.81
C PRO A 324 0.00 -11.29 11.63
N GLY A 325 0.31 -10.00 11.39
CA GLY A 325 -0.33 -8.88 12.07
C GLY A 325 -1.82 -8.78 11.80
N VAL A 326 -2.22 -8.93 10.53
CA VAL A 326 -3.63 -8.97 10.14
C VAL A 326 -4.35 -10.16 10.77
N ALA A 327 -3.74 -11.35 10.77
CA ALA A 327 -4.32 -12.54 11.36
C ALA A 327 -4.55 -12.39 12.88
N LEU A 328 -3.58 -11.81 13.60
CA LEU A 328 -3.73 -11.49 15.02
C LEU A 328 -4.85 -10.46 15.28
N ALA A 329 -4.93 -9.41 14.46
CA ALA A 329 -6.00 -8.42 14.57
C ALA A 329 -7.38 -9.04 14.32
N GLN A 330 -7.49 -9.94 13.35
CA GLN A 330 -8.73 -10.68 13.08
C GLN A 330 -9.09 -11.65 14.22
N ALA A 331 -8.10 -12.29 14.84
CA ALA A 331 -8.33 -13.13 16.03
C ALA A 331 -8.84 -12.32 17.23
N MET A 332 -8.39 -11.06 17.39
CA MET A 332 -8.86 -10.14 18.43
C MET A 332 -10.19 -9.47 18.09
N LEU A 333 -10.57 -9.42 16.82
CA LEU A 333 -11.81 -8.82 16.30
C LEU A 333 -12.63 -9.85 15.49
N PRO A 334 -12.99 -11.01 16.07
CA PRO A 334 -13.56 -12.13 15.31
C PRO A 334 -14.93 -11.82 14.66
N ARG A 335 -15.60 -10.76 15.10
CA ARG A 335 -16.90 -10.31 14.59
C ARG A 335 -16.79 -9.30 13.46
N ASN A 336 -15.65 -8.61 13.38
CA ASN A 336 -15.41 -7.48 12.51
C ASN A 336 -14.15 -7.71 11.67
N LEU A 337 -14.06 -8.88 10.99
CA LEU A 337 -12.89 -9.28 10.20
C LEU A 337 -12.53 -8.24 9.14
N GLY A 338 -13.54 -7.64 8.50
CA GLY A 338 -13.35 -6.56 7.52
C GLY A 338 -12.82 -5.28 8.17
N MET A 339 -13.31 -4.94 9.38
CA MET A 339 -12.81 -3.81 10.14
C MET A 339 -11.35 -4.02 10.57
N ALA A 340 -10.99 -5.23 11.03
CA ALA A 340 -9.61 -5.58 11.36
C ALA A 340 -8.68 -5.37 10.14
N LEU A 341 -9.08 -5.87 8.97
CA LEU A 341 -8.34 -5.69 7.73
C LEU A 341 -8.23 -4.21 7.33
N GLY A 342 -9.32 -3.46 7.42
CA GLY A 342 -9.35 -2.02 7.13
C GLY A 342 -8.46 -1.20 8.06
N LEU A 343 -8.47 -1.51 9.36
CA LEU A 343 -7.62 -0.84 10.35
C LEU A 343 -6.13 -1.14 10.11
N MET A 344 -5.78 -2.39 9.79
CA MET A 344 -4.39 -2.79 9.60
C MET A 344 -3.82 -2.32 8.26
N ASN A 345 -4.57 -2.41 7.16
CA ASN A 345 -4.06 -2.06 5.83
C ASN A 345 -4.43 -0.63 5.39
N GLY A 346 -5.52 -0.06 5.89
CA GLY A 346 -5.92 1.31 5.56
C GLY A 346 -5.50 2.30 6.64
N GLY A 347 -6.01 2.11 7.86
CA GLY A 347 -5.76 3.04 8.97
C GLY A 347 -4.28 3.12 9.35
N ALA A 348 -3.64 1.97 9.60
CA ALA A 348 -2.22 1.92 9.95
C ALA A 348 -1.32 2.38 8.79
N PHE A 349 -1.67 2.04 7.54
CA PHE A 349 -0.97 2.53 6.35
C PHE A 349 -1.03 4.06 6.26
N GLY A 350 -2.23 4.65 6.36
CA GLY A 350 -2.39 6.10 6.27
C GLY A 350 -1.64 6.84 7.38
N ILE A 351 -1.75 6.38 8.63
CA ILE A 351 -1.08 7.01 9.78
C ILE A 351 0.44 6.89 9.66
N GLY A 352 0.95 5.68 9.41
CA GLY A 352 2.39 5.43 9.33
C GLY A 352 3.04 6.17 8.18
N SER A 353 2.41 6.12 7.01
CA SER A 353 2.96 6.77 5.81
C SER A 353 2.89 8.31 5.89
N ALA A 354 1.85 8.88 6.52
CA ALA A 354 1.77 10.31 6.76
C ALA A 354 2.89 10.84 7.68
N ALA A 355 3.38 10.01 8.61
CA ALA A 355 4.48 10.37 9.50
C ALA A 355 5.83 10.59 8.77
N VAL A 356 5.94 10.19 7.51
CA VAL A 356 7.10 10.45 6.62
C VAL A 356 7.43 11.94 6.52
N ALA A 357 6.45 12.81 6.67
CA ALA A 357 6.66 14.26 6.70
C ALA A 357 7.73 14.68 7.73
N GLY A 358 7.75 14.04 8.90
CA GLY A 358 8.75 14.31 9.95
C GLY A 358 10.18 13.91 9.55
N VAL A 359 10.35 12.90 8.70
CA VAL A 359 11.68 12.48 8.21
C VAL A 359 12.30 13.56 7.32
N GLY A 360 11.50 14.27 6.53
CA GLY A 360 11.98 15.39 5.72
C GLY A 360 12.58 16.52 6.56
N LEU A 361 11.97 16.82 7.70
CA LEU A 361 12.52 17.76 8.68
C LEU A 361 13.81 17.22 9.28
N LEU A 362 13.85 15.95 9.66
CA LEU A 362 15.05 15.32 10.22
C LEU A 362 16.22 15.37 9.22
N ILE A 363 15.98 15.05 7.95
CA ILE A 363 17.00 15.12 6.88
C ILE A 363 17.58 16.52 6.74
N ALA A 364 16.77 17.55 6.88
CA ALA A 364 17.25 18.95 6.81
C ALA A 364 18.25 19.29 7.91
N HIS A 365 18.20 18.60 9.06
CA HIS A 365 19.08 18.86 10.21
C HIS A 365 20.30 17.92 10.27
N VAL A 366 20.11 16.62 9.97
CA VAL A 366 21.16 15.61 10.17
C VAL A 366 21.63 14.94 8.87
N GLY A 367 21.00 15.27 7.75
CA GLY A 367 21.28 14.67 6.44
C GLY A 367 20.58 13.32 6.22
N PRO A 368 20.52 12.84 4.95
CA PRO A 368 19.72 11.68 4.59
C PRO A 368 20.24 10.36 5.19
N THR A 369 21.56 10.19 5.34
CA THR A 369 22.14 8.96 5.90
C THR A 369 21.75 8.79 7.36
N ALA A 370 21.99 9.82 8.21
CA ALA A 370 21.69 9.75 9.64
C ALA A 370 20.18 9.60 9.89
N ALA A 371 19.36 10.38 9.18
CA ALA A 371 17.91 10.26 9.30
C ALA A 371 17.38 8.86 8.95
N LEU A 372 17.87 8.24 7.87
CA LEU A 372 17.45 6.88 7.49
C LEU A 372 18.03 5.80 8.44
N LEU A 373 19.21 6.03 9.04
CA LEU A 373 19.75 5.16 10.09
C LEU A 373 18.83 5.16 11.32
N ASP A 374 18.37 6.33 11.77
CA ASP A 374 17.39 6.43 12.86
C ASP A 374 16.09 5.69 12.50
N VAL A 375 15.56 5.93 11.31
CA VAL A 375 14.37 5.23 10.80
C VAL A 375 14.58 3.72 10.76
N SER A 376 15.78 3.22 10.43
CA SER A 376 16.08 1.79 10.33
C SER A 376 15.99 1.07 11.70
N THR A 377 16.01 1.78 12.81
CA THR A 377 15.86 1.22 14.17
C THR A 377 14.40 1.09 14.62
N VAL A 378 13.47 1.81 13.99
CA VAL A 378 12.04 1.84 14.35
C VAL A 378 11.38 0.45 14.36
N PRO A 379 11.79 -0.53 13.52
CA PRO A 379 11.25 -1.89 13.61
C PRO A 379 11.39 -2.54 14.98
N LEU A 380 12.33 -2.12 15.83
CA LEU A 380 12.45 -2.61 17.21
C LEU A 380 11.25 -2.19 18.08
N LEU A 381 10.72 -0.98 17.89
CA LEU A 381 9.52 -0.52 18.59
C LEU A 381 8.29 -1.33 18.13
N SER A 382 8.25 -1.64 16.84
CA SER A 382 7.23 -2.52 16.25
C SER A 382 7.31 -3.92 16.86
N ALA A 383 8.51 -4.51 16.98
CA ALA A 383 8.74 -5.81 17.61
C ALA A 383 8.32 -5.82 19.08
N ALA A 384 8.68 -4.77 19.83
CA ALA A 384 8.28 -4.62 21.24
C ALA A 384 6.75 -4.63 21.41
N SER A 385 6.00 -3.98 20.50
CA SER A 385 4.53 -4.02 20.49
C SER A 385 4.00 -5.45 20.36
N TYR A 386 4.60 -6.29 19.51
CA TYR A 386 4.21 -7.71 19.38
C TYR A 386 4.49 -8.53 20.64
N VAL A 387 5.61 -8.27 21.33
CA VAL A 387 5.93 -8.93 22.61
C VAL A 387 4.88 -8.58 23.67
N ILE A 388 4.44 -7.32 23.74
CA ILE A 388 3.38 -6.89 24.66
C ILE A 388 2.04 -7.57 24.31
N VAL A 389 1.70 -7.64 23.02
CA VAL A 389 0.49 -8.34 22.55
C VAL A 389 0.51 -9.81 22.94
N ALA A 390 1.65 -10.50 22.80
CA ALA A 390 1.79 -11.89 23.21
C ALA A 390 1.48 -12.10 24.70
N ARG A 391 2.10 -11.28 25.56
CA ARG A 391 1.86 -11.34 27.02
C ARG A 391 0.39 -11.10 27.39
N ARG A 392 -0.31 -10.24 26.64
CA ARG A 392 -1.74 -9.97 26.86
C ARG A 392 -2.62 -11.15 26.45
N ILE A 393 -2.30 -11.80 25.32
CA ILE A 393 -2.99 -13.01 24.87
C ILE A 393 -2.86 -14.13 25.91
N ASP A 394 -1.64 -14.34 26.41
CA ASP A 394 -1.39 -15.39 27.42
C ASP A 394 -2.09 -15.07 28.75
N ALA A 395 -2.08 -13.80 29.20
CA ALA A 395 -2.81 -13.37 30.38
C ALA A 395 -4.33 -13.55 30.26
N GLN A 396 -4.89 -13.41 29.05
CA GLN A 396 -6.32 -13.64 28.81
C GLN A 396 -6.69 -15.12 28.86
N LYS A 397 -5.81 -16.03 28.37
CA LYS A 397 -6.01 -17.49 28.45
C LYS A 397 -5.99 -18.01 29.89
N LEU A 398 -5.25 -17.34 30.78
CA LEU A 398 -5.11 -17.69 32.20
C LEU A 398 -6.26 -17.15 33.08
N ARG A 399 -7.13 -16.27 32.57
CA ARG A 399 -8.32 -15.82 33.32
C ARG A 399 -9.37 -16.92 33.30
N PRO A 400 -9.82 -17.43 34.49
CA PRO A 400 -10.92 -18.37 34.52
C PRO A 400 -12.15 -17.73 33.84
N ALA A 401 -12.90 -18.53 33.06
CA ALA A 401 -14.19 -18.10 32.55
C ALA A 401 -15.00 -17.61 33.76
N ALA A 402 -15.32 -16.34 33.81
CA ALA A 402 -16.22 -15.83 34.84
C ALA A 402 -17.53 -16.58 34.71
N ALA A 403 -17.84 -17.34 35.75
CA ALA A 403 -19.03 -18.19 35.90
C ALA A 403 -20.31 -17.32 35.87
#